data_db139b628713db02b0aca23f838f6b34
#
_entry.id   db139b628713db02b0aca23f838f6b34
#
_cell.length_a   1.000
_cell.length_b   1.000
_cell.length_c   1.000
_cell.angle_alpha   90.00
_cell.angle_beta   90.00
_cell.angle_gamma   90.00
#
_symmetry.space_group_name_H-M   'P 1'
#
loop_
_entity.id
_entity.type
_entity.pdbx_description
1 polymer ?
#
loop_
_entity_poly.entity_id
_entity_poly.type
_entity_poly.pdbx_seq_one_letter_code
_entity_poly.pdbx_strand_id
1 'polypeptide(L)'
;MSTSLRIDINAVSDAVAGKWKEERLHGREVASDPRFQTIPGQSMDEHRARTLEQLGWLVDAGAVHRAYPTELGGSDNHGGNIAAFQELVFADPSLQIKSGVQWGLFGAAVLHLGNSEHHEKWLPDIMSLKLPGVFAMTEIGHGSDVASVGTTATYDPDTEDVEVHTPFRG
;
A
#
# COMPACT_ATOMS: atom_id res chain seq x y z
N MET A 1 44.32 -16.09 25.69
CA MET A 1 43.66 -16.58 24.45
C MET A 1 42.35 -15.81 24.30
N SER A 2 42.29 -14.89 23.35
CA SER A 2 41.06 -14.12 23.06
C SER A 2 40.15 -14.98 22.20
N THR A 3 39.08 -15.48 22.78
CA THR A 3 38.04 -16.21 22.02
C THR A 3 37.26 -15.14 21.27
N SER A 4 37.56 -14.92 20.00
CA SER A 4 36.73 -14.07 19.16
C SER A 4 35.35 -14.73 19.05
N LEU A 5 34.35 -14.13 19.64
CA LEU A 5 32.93 -14.51 19.43
C LEU A 5 32.65 -14.37 17.92
N ARG A 6 32.53 -15.50 17.22
CA ARG A 6 32.07 -15.52 15.84
C ARG A 6 30.55 -15.42 15.86
N ILE A 7 30.02 -14.26 15.47
CA ILE A 7 28.59 -14.08 15.28
C ILE A 7 28.18 -14.81 14.00
N ASP A 8 27.24 -15.73 14.13
CA ASP A 8 26.57 -16.33 12.98
C ASP A 8 25.54 -15.34 12.42
N ILE A 9 25.90 -14.68 11.32
CA ILE A 9 25.08 -13.66 10.67
C ILE A 9 23.74 -14.25 10.20
N ASN A 10 23.74 -15.52 9.75
CA ASN A 10 22.49 -16.15 9.30
C ASN A 10 21.55 -16.41 10.46
N ALA A 11 22.07 -16.92 11.58
CA ALA A 11 21.25 -17.12 12.78
C ALA A 11 20.68 -15.82 13.34
N VAL A 12 21.46 -14.72 13.29
CA VAL A 12 20.98 -13.39 13.68
C VAL A 12 19.92 -12.89 12.70
N SER A 13 20.16 -13.01 11.40
CA SER A 13 19.19 -12.62 10.36
C SER A 13 17.87 -13.36 10.51
N ASP A 14 17.93 -14.65 10.79
CA ASP A 14 16.75 -15.50 11.02
C ASP A 14 15.98 -15.07 12.27
N ALA A 15 16.69 -14.81 13.35
CA ALA A 15 16.07 -14.36 14.60
C ALA A 15 15.39 -12.98 14.44
N VAL A 16 16.01 -12.06 13.70
CA VAL A 16 15.48 -10.71 13.45
C VAL A 16 14.31 -10.73 12.45
N ALA A 17 14.28 -11.66 11.49
CA ALA A 17 13.18 -11.79 10.53
C ALA A 17 11.84 -12.12 11.21
N GLY A 18 11.88 -12.80 12.36
CA GLY A 18 10.70 -13.06 13.21
C GLY A 18 9.67 -13.99 12.55
N LYS A 19 8.42 -13.85 12.99
CA LYS A 19 7.29 -14.72 12.59
C LYS A 19 7.03 -14.73 11.07
N TRP A 20 7.25 -13.60 10.40
CA TRP A 20 6.93 -13.40 8.98
C TRP A 20 8.16 -13.46 8.08
N LYS A 21 9.08 -14.40 8.39
CA LYS A 21 10.35 -14.53 7.69
C LYS A 21 10.19 -14.77 6.19
N GLU A 22 9.29 -15.66 5.80
CA GLU A 22 9.09 -16.02 4.39
C GLU A 22 8.57 -14.81 3.58
N GLU A 23 7.59 -14.11 4.10
CA GLU A 23 7.02 -12.92 3.44
C GLU A 23 8.03 -11.78 3.39
N ARG A 24 8.85 -11.63 4.43
CA ARG A 24 9.94 -10.65 4.44
C ARG A 24 11.01 -10.98 3.41
N LEU A 25 11.41 -12.25 3.30
CA LEU A 25 12.38 -12.68 2.29
C LEU A 25 11.84 -12.48 0.88
N HIS A 26 10.58 -12.80 0.62
CA HIS A 26 9.95 -12.51 -0.65
C HIS A 26 9.90 -10.99 -0.93
N GLY A 27 9.58 -10.16 0.07
CA GLY A 27 9.63 -8.71 -0.06
C GLY A 27 11.03 -8.19 -0.44
N ARG A 28 12.10 -8.77 0.16
CA ARG A 28 13.49 -8.46 -0.20
C ARG A 28 13.85 -8.89 -1.60
N GLU A 29 13.39 -10.04 -2.03
CA GLU A 29 13.60 -10.52 -3.40
C GLU A 29 13.00 -9.53 -4.40
N VAL A 30 11.72 -9.15 -4.21
CA VAL A 30 11.06 -8.13 -5.03
C VAL A 30 11.83 -6.80 -4.96
N ALA A 31 12.17 -6.31 -3.77
CA ALA A 31 12.90 -5.06 -3.61
C ALA A 31 14.30 -5.07 -4.24
N SER A 32 14.92 -6.23 -4.38
CA SER A 32 16.26 -6.40 -4.99
C SER A 32 16.22 -6.43 -6.52
N ASP A 33 15.06 -6.56 -7.13
CA ASP A 33 14.93 -6.54 -8.59
C ASP A 33 15.26 -5.11 -9.10
N PRO A 34 16.19 -4.98 -10.08
CA PRO A 34 16.60 -3.69 -10.64
C PRO A 34 15.45 -2.83 -11.17
N ARG A 35 14.33 -3.44 -11.57
CA ARG A 35 13.14 -2.73 -12.03
C ARG A 35 12.53 -1.84 -10.96
N PHE A 36 12.67 -2.20 -9.69
CA PHE A 36 12.11 -1.46 -8.56
C PHE A 36 13.07 -0.44 -7.97
N GLN A 37 14.35 -0.47 -8.34
CA GLN A 37 15.34 0.44 -7.79
C GLN A 37 15.16 1.89 -8.27
N THR A 38 15.44 2.84 -7.39
CA THR A 38 15.46 4.28 -7.72
C THR A 38 16.47 4.58 -8.83
N ILE A 39 16.08 5.40 -9.81
CA ILE A 39 16.97 5.89 -10.87
C ILE A 39 17.32 7.35 -10.55
N PRO A 40 18.61 7.66 -10.24
CA PRO A 40 19.03 9.01 -9.98
C PRO A 40 18.86 9.94 -11.20
N GLY A 41 18.52 11.20 -10.95
CA GLY A 41 18.47 12.24 -11.99
C GLY A 41 17.19 12.32 -12.80
N GLN A 42 16.18 11.50 -12.49
CA GLN A 42 14.85 11.64 -13.09
C GLN A 42 14.19 12.95 -12.64
N SER A 43 13.44 13.59 -13.53
CA SER A 43 12.48 14.62 -13.18
C SER A 43 11.33 14.04 -12.33
N MET A 44 10.59 14.91 -11.66
CA MET A 44 9.43 14.48 -10.85
C MET A 44 8.39 13.73 -11.69
N ASP A 45 8.14 14.17 -12.92
CA ASP A 45 7.12 13.54 -13.77
C ASP A 45 7.58 12.19 -14.31
N GLU A 46 8.85 12.05 -14.68
CA GLU A 46 9.44 10.75 -15.06
C GLU A 46 9.40 9.77 -13.89
N HIS A 47 9.75 10.22 -12.69
CA HIS A 47 9.70 9.38 -11.50
C HIS A 47 8.27 8.95 -11.15
N ARG A 48 7.29 9.84 -11.28
CA ARG A 48 5.86 9.52 -11.07
C ARG A 48 5.35 8.49 -12.08
N ALA A 49 5.67 8.67 -13.36
CA ALA A 49 5.29 7.71 -14.40
C ALA A 49 5.90 6.34 -14.14
N ARG A 50 7.22 6.31 -13.81
CA ARG A 50 7.91 5.08 -13.45
C ARG A 50 7.30 4.40 -12.22
N THR A 51 6.97 5.16 -11.18
CA THR A 51 6.35 4.59 -9.97
C THR A 51 5.00 3.93 -10.30
N LEU A 52 4.23 4.47 -11.22
CA LEU A 52 2.99 3.84 -11.68
C LEU A 52 3.24 2.51 -12.39
N GLU A 53 4.27 2.44 -13.26
CA GLU A 53 4.68 1.18 -13.90
C GLU A 53 5.13 0.15 -12.86
N GLN A 54 5.92 0.58 -11.87
CA GLN A 54 6.37 -0.27 -10.76
C GLN A 54 5.22 -0.85 -9.95
N LEU A 55 4.13 -0.09 -9.72
CA LEU A 55 2.92 -0.63 -9.08
C LEU A 55 2.31 -1.78 -9.92
N GLY A 56 2.29 -1.66 -11.25
CA GLY A 56 1.86 -2.74 -12.14
C GLY A 56 2.74 -3.99 -11.98
N TRP A 57 4.06 -3.83 -11.92
CA TRP A 57 4.97 -4.95 -11.72
C TRP A 57 4.86 -5.59 -10.33
N LEU A 58 4.45 -4.84 -9.29
CA LEU A 58 4.12 -5.43 -7.98
C LEU A 58 2.87 -6.33 -8.05
N VAL A 59 1.87 -5.95 -8.85
CA VAL A 59 0.70 -6.80 -9.11
C VAL A 59 1.13 -8.10 -9.79
N ASP A 60 1.93 -7.99 -10.87
CA ASP A 60 2.43 -9.15 -11.63
C ASP A 60 3.29 -10.08 -10.76
N ALA A 61 4.02 -9.53 -9.80
CA ALA A 61 4.81 -10.30 -8.83
C ALA A 61 3.96 -10.92 -7.70
N GLY A 62 2.63 -10.71 -7.66
CA GLY A 62 1.77 -11.20 -6.59
C GLY A 62 2.06 -10.57 -5.22
N ALA A 63 2.70 -9.40 -5.20
CA ALA A 63 3.21 -8.81 -3.97
C ALA A 63 2.15 -8.06 -3.14
N VAL A 64 0.95 -7.81 -3.69
CA VAL A 64 -0.01 -6.84 -3.14
C VAL A 64 -1.27 -7.46 -2.52
N HIS A 65 -1.53 -8.75 -2.71
CA HIS A 65 -2.80 -9.37 -2.38
C HIS A 65 -2.88 -9.99 -0.97
N ARG A 66 -1.78 -10.03 -0.22
CA ARG A 66 -1.67 -10.80 1.03
C ARG A 66 -2.69 -10.43 2.10
N ALA A 67 -3.03 -9.15 2.22
CA ALA A 67 -3.95 -8.66 3.25
C ALA A 67 -5.43 -8.80 2.86
N TYR A 68 -5.72 -9.14 1.60
CA TYR A 68 -7.09 -9.30 1.14
C TYR A 68 -7.63 -10.70 1.44
N PRO A 69 -8.98 -10.86 1.52
CA PRO A 69 -9.64 -12.13 1.76
C PRO A 69 -9.28 -13.20 0.72
N THR A 70 -9.27 -14.46 1.16
CA THR A 70 -8.95 -15.61 0.29
C THR A 70 -9.96 -15.80 -0.84
N GLU A 71 -11.24 -15.50 -0.61
CA GLU A 71 -12.30 -15.53 -1.61
C GLU A 71 -12.13 -14.51 -2.73
N LEU A 72 -11.33 -13.46 -2.50
CA LEU A 72 -10.95 -12.45 -3.49
C LEU A 72 -9.55 -12.66 -4.08
N GLY A 73 -8.94 -13.81 -3.82
CA GLY A 73 -7.59 -14.14 -4.30
C GLY A 73 -6.46 -13.62 -3.42
N GLY A 74 -6.78 -13.16 -2.21
CA GLY A 74 -5.81 -12.81 -1.17
C GLY A 74 -5.40 -14.03 -0.33
N SER A 75 -4.84 -13.78 0.85
CA SER A 75 -4.44 -14.84 1.78
C SER A 75 -4.72 -14.53 3.25
N ASP A 76 -5.51 -13.50 3.56
CA ASP A 76 -5.82 -13.04 4.92
C ASP A 76 -4.57 -12.87 5.82
N ASN A 77 -3.42 -12.61 5.20
CA ASN A 77 -2.14 -12.53 5.89
C ASN A 77 -1.70 -11.08 6.11
N HIS A 78 -2.38 -10.38 7.01
CA HIS A 78 -2.09 -8.97 7.32
C HIS A 78 -0.67 -8.76 7.84
N GLY A 79 -0.19 -9.63 8.74
CA GLY A 79 1.17 -9.51 9.30
C GLY A 79 2.26 -9.75 8.26
N GLY A 80 2.08 -10.76 7.43
CA GLY A 80 2.97 -11.04 6.30
C GLY A 80 2.95 -9.92 5.25
N ASN A 81 1.78 -9.31 5.02
CA ASN A 81 1.67 -8.14 4.15
C ASN A 81 2.53 -6.97 4.64
N ILE A 82 2.44 -6.63 5.93
CA ILE A 82 3.25 -5.57 6.54
C ILE A 82 4.75 -5.92 6.45
N ALA A 83 5.12 -7.16 6.74
CA ALA A 83 6.52 -7.60 6.70
C ALA A 83 7.13 -7.50 5.31
N ALA A 84 6.38 -7.87 4.25
CA ALA A 84 6.83 -7.73 2.87
C ALA A 84 6.85 -6.26 2.41
N PHE A 85 5.81 -5.49 2.77
CA PHE A 85 5.70 -4.07 2.45
C PHE A 85 6.86 -3.23 2.99
N GLN A 86 7.32 -3.54 4.21
CA GLN A 86 8.47 -2.84 4.81
C GLN A 86 9.74 -2.93 3.97
N GLU A 87 9.94 -4.02 3.24
CA GLU A 87 11.15 -4.24 2.44
C GLU A 87 11.18 -3.36 1.17
N LEU A 88 10.04 -2.87 0.70
CA LEU A 88 9.98 -2.00 -0.50
C LEU A 88 10.71 -0.67 -0.31
N VAL A 89 10.91 -0.21 0.92
CA VAL A 89 11.67 1.02 1.20
C VAL A 89 13.11 0.94 0.69
N PHE A 90 13.70 -0.27 0.63
CA PHE A 90 15.06 -0.48 0.15
C PHE A 90 15.18 -0.43 -1.38
N ALA A 91 14.06 -0.52 -2.08
CA ALA A 91 14.00 -0.32 -3.53
C ALA A 91 13.77 1.16 -3.87
N ASP A 92 12.59 1.66 -3.49
CA ASP A 92 12.17 3.05 -3.71
C ASP A 92 11.12 3.44 -2.66
N PRO A 93 11.39 4.42 -1.78
CA PRO A 93 10.42 4.91 -0.82
C PRO A 93 9.13 5.44 -1.46
N SER A 94 9.20 5.99 -2.68
CA SER A 94 8.01 6.47 -3.39
C SER A 94 7.10 5.31 -3.82
N LEU A 95 7.69 4.21 -4.26
CA LEU A 95 6.97 2.98 -4.57
C LEU A 95 6.27 2.43 -3.33
N GLN A 96 7.00 2.36 -2.19
CA GLN A 96 6.43 1.92 -0.93
C GLN A 96 5.20 2.76 -0.54
N ILE A 97 5.33 4.09 -0.53
CA ILE A 97 4.23 5.00 -0.17
C ILE A 97 3.06 4.84 -1.14
N LYS A 98 3.31 4.82 -2.45
CA LYS A 98 2.23 4.67 -3.45
C LYS A 98 1.51 3.34 -3.35
N SER A 99 2.21 2.24 -3.12
CA SER A 99 1.60 0.93 -2.88
C SER A 99 0.76 0.92 -1.60
N GLY A 100 1.23 1.57 -0.54
CA GLY A 100 0.49 1.77 0.70
C GLY A 100 -0.79 2.58 0.50
N VAL A 101 -0.77 3.63 -0.32
CA VAL A 101 -1.97 4.42 -0.65
C VAL A 101 -2.97 3.59 -1.44
N GLN A 102 -2.52 2.91 -2.50
CA GLN A 102 -3.41 2.14 -3.38
C GLN A 102 -4.10 0.99 -2.64
N TRP A 103 -3.33 0.13 -1.97
CA TRP A 103 -3.85 -1.11 -1.39
C TRP A 103 -4.07 -1.02 0.11
N GLY A 104 -3.24 -0.28 0.85
CA GLY A 104 -3.33 -0.16 2.31
C GLY A 104 -4.31 0.91 2.79
N LEU A 105 -4.57 1.97 2.03
CA LEU A 105 -5.53 3.01 2.40
C LEU A 105 -6.79 2.93 1.53
N PHE A 106 -6.70 3.17 0.23
CA PHE A 106 -7.87 3.17 -0.65
C PHE A 106 -8.53 1.80 -0.72
N GLY A 107 -7.78 0.75 -1.04
CA GLY A 107 -8.31 -0.61 -1.11
C GLY A 107 -8.80 -1.12 0.24
N ALA A 108 -8.08 -0.83 1.32
CA ALA A 108 -8.51 -1.20 2.67
C ALA A 108 -9.76 -0.43 3.12
N ALA A 109 -9.96 0.83 2.72
CA ALA A 109 -11.19 1.56 2.99
C ALA A 109 -12.39 0.87 2.33
N VAL A 110 -12.27 0.48 1.06
CA VAL A 110 -13.34 -0.28 0.38
C VAL A 110 -13.58 -1.63 1.06
N LEU A 111 -12.53 -2.34 1.47
CA LEU A 111 -12.63 -3.63 2.14
C LEU A 111 -13.33 -3.53 3.50
N HIS A 112 -12.95 -2.54 4.33
CA HIS A 112 -13.42 -2.47 5.72
C HIS A 112 -14.69 -1.63 5.91
N LEU A 113 -14.97 -0.70 5.01
CA LEU A 113 -16.14 0.19 5.10
C LEU A 113 -17.22 -0.16 4.07
N GLY A 114 -16.88 -0.94 3.05
CA GLY A 114 -17.80 -1.41 2.03
C GLY A 114 -18.64 -2.62 2.49
N ASN A 115 -19.66 -2.93 1.73
CA ASN A 115 -20.46 -4.16 1.82
C ASN A 115 -20.07 -5.13 0.69
N SER A 116 -20.73 -6.29 0.62
CA SER A 116 -20.46 -7.33 -0.39
C SER A 116 -20.59 -6.82 -1.83
N GLU A 117 -21.54 -5.96 -2.12
CA GLU A 117 -21.72 -5.36 -3.45
C GLU A 117 -20.51 -4.49 -3.85
N HIS A 118 -20.00 -3.68 -2.89
CA HIS A 118 -18.79 -2.88 -3.09
C HIS A 118 -17.56 -3.78 -3.30
N HIS A 119 -17.46 -4.88 -2.53
CA HIS A 119 -16.35 -5.80 -2.63
C HIS A 119 -16.31 -6.50 -4.00
N GLU A 120 -17.44 -7.06 -4.43
CA GLU A 120 -17.56 -7.75 -5.73
C GLU A 120 -17.28 -6.80 -6.90
N LYS A 121 -17.79 -5.56 -6.80
CA LYS A 121 -17.68 -4.58 -7.87
C LYS A 121 -16.30 -3.96 -8.01
N TRP A 122 -15.62 -3.64 -6.90
CA TRP A 122 -14.44 -2.78 -6.97
C TRP A 122 -13.13 -3.43 -6.53
N LEU A 123 -13.14 -4.37 -5.57
CA LEU A 123 -11.89 -4.91 -5.04
C LEU A 123 -11.06 -5.66 -6.10
N PRO A 124 -11.62 -6.43 -7.04
CA PRO A 124 -10.81 -7.06 -8.09
C PRO A 124 -10.04 -6.05 -8.95
N ASP A 125 -10.68 -4.93 -9.31
CA ASP A 125 -10.06 -3.88 -10.11
C ASP A 125 -9.06 -3.02 -9.29
N ILE A 126 -9.31 -2.82 -8.00
CA ILE A 126 -8.36 -2.18 -7.09
C ILE A 126 -7.11 -3.05 -6.93
N MET A 127 -7.28 -4.34 -6.67
CA MET A 127 -6.19 -5.29 -6.48
C MET A 127 -5.31 -5.42 -7.73
N SER A 128 -5.93 -5.43 -8.91
CA SER A 128 -5.25 -5.52 -10.20
C SER A 128 -4.74 -4.17 -10.75
N LEU A 129 -4.87 -3.08 -10.01
CA LEU A 129 -4.54 -1.70 -10.42
C LEU A 129 -5.32 -1.19 -11.64
N LYS A 130 -6.37 -1.85 -12.08
CA LYS A 130 -7.29 -1.32 -13.10
C LYS A 130 -8.08 -0.11 -12.60
N LEU A 131 -8.33 -0.06 -11.29
CA LEU A 131 -8.94 1.07 -10.59
C LEU A 131 -7.91 1.69 -9.64
N PRO A 132 -7.09 2.65 -10.11
CA PRO A 132 -6.22 3.42 -9.25
C PRO A 132 -7.04 4.39 -8.39
N GLY A 133 -6.67 4.54 -7.12
CA GLY A 133 -7.38 5.37 -6.16
C GLY A 133 -6.51 6.38 -5.45
N VAL A 134 -7.18 7.29 -4.77
CA VAL A 134 -6.57 8.27 -3.89
C VAL A 134 -7.21 8.19 -2.52
N PHE A 135 -6.48 8.65 -1.50
CA PHE A 135 -6.99 8.77 -0.14
C PHE A 135 -6.80 10.22 0.30
N ALA A 136 -7.84 11.04 0.08
CA ALA A 136 -7.81 12.47 0.33
C ALA A 136 -8.30 12.77 1.76
N MET A 137 -7.37 12.98 2.69
CA MET A 137 -7.68 13.26 4.10
C MET A 137 -7.31 14.67 4.54
N THR A 138 -6.45 15.36 3.79
CA THR A 138 -5.93 16.67 4.18
C THR A 138 -6.80 17.77 3.61
N GLU A 139 -7.25 18.68 4.46
CA GLU A 139 -7.91 19.93 4.09
C GLU A 139 -6.99 21.12 4.40
N ILE A 140 -7.22 22.26 3.76
CA ILE A 140 -6.40 23.47 3.96
C ILE A 140 -6.38 23.90 5.42
N GLY A 141 -7.48 23.78 6.12
CA GLY A 141 -7.61 24.13 7.54
C GLY A 141 -7.14 23.03 8.51
N HIS A 142 -6.96 21.79 8.06
CA HIS A 142 -6.76 20.62 8.92
C HIS A 142 -5.74 19.66 8.34
N GLY A 143 -4.46 19.87 8.63
CA GLY A 143 -3.36 19.00 8.18
C GLY A 143 -3.33 17.70 8.97
N SER A 144 -2.84 17.75 10.21
CA SER A 144 -2.70 16.58 11.09
C SER A 144 -3.97 16.23 11.87
N ASP A 145 -4.89 17.17 12.04
CA ASP A 145 -6.16 16.96 12.74
C ASP A 145 -7.24 16.43 11.79
N VAL A 146 -7.09 15.17 11.39
CA VAL A 146 -8.02 14.49 10.48
C VAL A 146 -9.38 14.20 11.11
N ALA A 147 -9.52 14.32 12.44
CA ALA A 147 -10.79 14.18 13.13
C ALA A 147 -11.70 15.41 12.93
N SER A 148 -11.11 16.55 12.55
CA SER A 148 -11.83 17.83 12.33
C SER A 148 -12.11 18.09 10.84
N VAL A 149 -12.14 17.06 9.99
CA VAL A 149 -12.49 17.19 8.57
C VAL A 149 -13.84 17.89 8.43
N GLY A 150 -13.87 19.00 7.70
CA GLY A 150 -15.06 19.80 7.46
C GLY A 150 -15.85 19.40 6.21
N THR A 151 -15.28 18.59 5.33
CA THR A 151 -15.97 18.01 4.17
C THR A 151 -17.14 17.15 4.63
N THR A 152 -18.30 17.41 4.08
CA THR A 152 -19.54 16.68 4.38
C THR A 152 -19.96 15.83 3.20
N ALA A 153 -20.64 14.71 3.49
CA ALA A 153 -21.34 13.89 2.52
C ALA A 153 -22.82 13.85 2.92
N THR A 154 -23.69 14.44 2.13
CA THR A 154 -25.13 14.56 2.43
C THR A 154 -25.92 13.74 1.40
N TYR A 155 -26.73 12.79 1.89
CA TYR A 155 -27.61 12.02 1.02
C TYR A 155 -28.84 12.86 0.64
N ASP A 156 -29.13 12.91 -0.66
CA ASP A 156 -30.35 13.51 -1.21
C ASP A 156 -31.36 12.40 -1.55
N PRO A 157 -32.48 12.28 -0.82
CA PRO A 157 -33.46 11.24 -1.06
C PRO A 157 -34.27 11.44 -2.34
N ASP A 158 -34.31 12.64 -2.92
CA ASP A 158 -35.08 12.92 -4.13
C ASP A 158 -34.33 12.49 -5.40
N THR A 159 -32.99 12.56 -5.37
CA THR A 159 -32.13 12.15 -6.50
C THR A 159 -31.44 10.80 -6.28
N GLU A 160 -31.47 10.29 -5.05
CA GLU A 160 -30.71 9.12 -4.58
C GLU A 160 -29.18 9.27 -4.71
N ASP A 161 -28.71 10.53 -4.79
CA ASP A 161 -27.29 10.87 -4.86
C ASP A 161 -26.69 11.21 -3.50
N VAL A 162 -25.35 11.27 -3.44
CA VAL A 162 -24.61 11.79 -2.30
C VAL A 162 -23.85 13.04 -2.74
N GLU A 163 -24.24 14.20 -2.19
CA GLU A 163 -23.50 15.45 -2.40
C GLU A 163 -22.28 15.49 -1.48
N VAL A 164 -21.09 15.62 -2.06
CA VAL A 164 -19.83 15.82 -1.32
C VAL A 164 -19.45 17.29 -1.41
N HIS A 165 -19.40 17.98 -0.26
CA HIS A 165 -19.14 19.41 -0.18
C HIS A 165 -17.96 19.72 0.75
N THR A 166 -16.96 20.45 0.25
CA THR A 166 -15.84 20.98 1.04
C THR A 166 -16.08 22.47 1.27
N PRO A 167 -16.40 22.90 2.52
CA PRO A 167 -16.85 24.25 2.80
C PRO A 167 -15.74 25.32 2.75
N PHE A 168 -14.47 24.89 2.84
CA PHE A 168 -13.35 25.81 2.88
C PHE A 168 -12.75 26.01 1.48
N ARG A 169 -12.80 27.28 1.02
CA ARG A 169 -12.04 27.69 -0.17
C ARG A 169 -10.67 28.17 0.28
N GLY A 170 -9.62 27.61 -0.33
CA GLY A 170 -8.24 28.04 -0.11
C GLY A 170 -7.96 29.42 -0.71
#